data_272ef69fe756c545b9bf1cd8a5d42b59
#
_entry.id   272ef69fe756c545b9bf1cd8a5d42b59
#
_cell.length_a   1.000
_cell.length_b   1.000
_cell.length_c   1.000
_cell.angle_alpha   90.00
_cell.angle_beta   90.00
_cell.angle_gamma   90.00
#
_symmetry.space_group_name_H-M   'P 1'
#
loop_
_entity.id
_entity.type
_entity.pdbx_description
1 polymer ?
#
loop_
_entity_poly.entity_id
_entity_poly.type
_entity_poly.pdbx_seq_one_letter_code
_entity_poly.pdbx_strand_id
1 'polypeptide(L)'
;MNALNQKSPLILLISIILIAIGVVWLFFGTTQASGIDNQQVTDMLGRIVEIPSETNKVASISASTTVELFMLAPEKMIGWNEKRTSEENVYMKSTYSGLPVIGGGKKDANYENIISMNPDIVLIGHGGTDNQVDQIQSKFGSIPTLDVEGDNNLTSIKPSLEFLGKVLGKKEQSDKLISFYNDITKEVNSTVSTIPESERKKVYYARDSTGLMTNPPGSTHTQLIEICGGKNVVEAPLTKGSVGVSMELILQWNPDVIITSNQQFYDNIYFNSLWADVKAVKEKQVYMVPTSPFNWFEGPPGANTIIGIPWTAKVLYPDKFQDMDINKITKEFYTEYYHYNLSDQEATNILSSSGLKNT
;
A
#
# COMPACT_ATOMS: atom_id res chain seq x y z
N MET A 1 54.70 -55.37 58.47
CA MET A 1 53.56 -56.25 58.15
C MET A 1 52.60 -55.35 57.40
N ASN A 2 52.60 -55.46 56.08
CA ASN A 2 51.91 -54.54 55.12
C ASN A 2 50.56 -55.18 54.74
N ALA A 3 49.45 -54.53 55.06
CA ALA A 3 48.15 -54.84 54.47
C ALA A 3 47.96 -54.02 53.22
N LEU A 4 48.11 -54.63 52.08
CA LEU A 4 47.83 -54.06 50.74
C LEU A 4 46.29 -53.89 50.57
N ASN A 5 45.89 -52.67 50.40
CA ASN A 5 44.56 -52.22 50.14
C ASN A 5 44.18 -52.59 48.67
N GLN A 6 43.57 -53.74 48.45
CA GLN A 6 42.98 -54.14 47.15
C GLN A 6 41.72 -53.33 46.92
N LYS A 7 41.79 -52.27 46.22
CA LYS A 7 40.57 -51.59 45.63
C LYS A 7 39.96 -52.56 44.64
N SER A 8 38.74 -52.98 44.89
CA SER A 8 38.00 -53.95 44.10
C SER A 8 37.84 -53.46 42.65
N PRO A 9 38.08 -54.29 41.62
CA PRO A 9 37.95 -53.93 40.20
C PRO A 9 36.55 -53.49 39.85
N LEU A 10 35.56 -53.79 40.69
CA LEU A 10 34.17 -53.34 40.53
C LEU A 10 34.00 -51.85 40.67
N ILE A 11 34.75 -51.18 41.57
CA ILE A 11 34.67 -49.73 41.75
C ILE A 11 35.27 -48.98 40.53
N LEU A 12 36.32 -49.53 39.93
CA LEU A 12 36.93 -48.94 38.70
C LEU A 12 35.99 -49.06 37.49
N LEU A 13 35.26 -50.21 37.39
CA LEU A 13 34.30 -50.41 36.28
C LEU A 13 33.10 -49.48 36.39
N ILE A 14 32.57 -49.27 37.59
CA ILE A 14 31.47 -48.35 37.86
C ILE A 14 31.88 -46.87 37.52
N SER A 15 33.09 -46.46 37.86
CA SER A 15 33.63 -45.12 37.58
C SER A 15 33.79 -44.88 36.09
N ILE A 16 34.20 -45.86 35.29
CA ILE A 16 34.35 -45.76 33.83
C ILE A 16 32.96 -45.70 33.16
N ILE A 17 31.98 -46.46 33.64
CA ILE A 17 30.62 -46.40 33.10
C ILE A 17 29.96 -45.05 33.38
N LEU A 18 30.14 -44.46 34.56
CA LEU A 18 29.60 -43.14 34.89
C LEU A 18 30.25 -42.03 34.10
N ILE A 19 31.57 -42.12 33.81
CA ILE A 19 32.27 -41.18 32.94
C ILE A 19 31.81 -41.34 31.49
N ALA A 20 31.59 -42.55 30.99
CA ALA A 20 31.07 -42.79 29.63
C ALA A 20 29.64 -42.28 29.46
N ILE A 21 28.77 -42.44 30.45
CA ILE A 21 27.41 -41.86 30.44
C ILE A 21 27.45 -40.34 30.50
N GLY A 22 28.33 -39.74 31.30
CA GLY A 22 28.52 -38.29 31.36
C GLY A 22 29.06 -37.69 30.05
N VAL A 23 29.96 -38.37 29.35
CA VAL A 23 30.51 -37.92 28.06
C VAL A 23 29.47 -38.10 26.95
N VAL A 24 28.65 -39.15 26.96
CA VAL A 24 27.53 -39.32 26.03
C VAL A 24 26.48 -38.22 26.22
N TRP A 25 26.20 -37.82 27.48
CA TRP A 25 25.31 -36.67 27.74
C TRP A 25 25.92 -35.31 27.27
N LEU A 26 27.25 -35.18 27.32
CA LEU A 26 27.91 -33.99 26.80
C LEU A 26 27.98 -33.94 25.24
N PHE A 27 27.96 -35.10 24.58
CA PHE A 27 27.88 -35.19 23.11
C PHE A 27 26.45 -35.25 22.53
N PHE A 28 25.45 -35.65 23.35
CA PHE A 28 24.04 -35.48 23.06
C PHE A 28 23.46 -34.20 23.69
N GLY A 29 24.35 -33.30 24.13
CA GLY A 29 24.00 -31.97 24.55
C GLY A 29 23.31 -31.23 23.41
N THR A 30 21.98 -31.17 23.56
CA THR A 30 21.09 -30.18 22.95
C THR A 30 21.46 -29.85 21.49
N THR A 31 21.04 -30.67 20.56
CA THR A 31 20.41 -30.07 19.38
C THR A 31 19.25 -29.25 19.94
N GLN A 32 19.50 -28.00 20.29
CA GLN A 32 18.45 -26.99 20.27
C GLN A 32 17.90 -27.10 18.83
N ALA A 33 16.79 -27.79 18.68
CA ALA A 33 15.92 -27.45 17.58
C ALA A 33 15.82 -25.95 17.69
N SER A 34 16.28 -25.24 16.66
CA SER A 34 16.00 -23.83 16.51
C SER A 34 14.49 -23.74 16.40
N GLY A 35 13.81 -23.76 17.54
CA GLY A 35 12.40 -23.49 17.63
C GLY A 35 12.27 -22.10 17.02
N ILE A 36 11.46 -21.99 15.98
CA ILE A 36 11.07 -20.70 15.47
C ILE A 36 10.53 -19.96 16.69
N ASP A 37 11.23 -18.91 17.11
CA ASP A 37 10.75 -18.07 18.21
C ASP A 37 9.49 -17.38 17.70
N ASN A 38 8.36 -17.61 18.39
CA ASN A 38 7.05 -17.10 17.99
C ASN A 38 6.65 -15.94 18.89
N GLN A 39 5.89 -15.01 18.35
CA GLN A 39 5.27 -13.92 19.08
C GLN A 39 3.76 -13.89 18.82
N GLN A 40 3.01 -13.40 19.78
CA GLN A 40 1.59 -13.14 19.61
C GLN A 40 1.35 -11.70 19.17
N VAL A 41 0.54 -11.53 18.15
CA VAL A 41 0.07 -10.24 17.69
C VAL A 41 -1.45 -10.20 17.68
N THR A 42 -2.03 -9.06 18.00
CA THR A 42 -3.46 -8.83 17.80
C THR A 42 -3.61 -8.16 16.44
N ASP A 43 -4.32 -8.82 15.52
CA ASP A 43 -4.58 -8.25 14.19
C ASP A 43 -5.66 -7.15 14.24
N MET A 44 -5.96 -6.54 13.11
CA MET A 44 -6.86 -5.39 13.09
C MET A 44 -8.36 -5.76 13.21
N LEU A 45 -8.70 -7.07 13.16
CA LEU A 45 -10.01 -7.59 13.59
C LEU A 45 -10.06 -7.94 15.09
N GLY A 46 -8.94 -7.77 15.84
CA GLY A 46 -8.86 -8.10 17.24
C GLY A 46 -8.56 -9.58 17.53
N ARG A 47 -8.21 -10.39 16.51
CA ARG A 47 -7.82 -11.79 16.69
C ARG A 47 -6.38 -11.87 17.19
N ILE A 48 -6.14 -12.75 18.17
CA ILE A 48 -4.78 -13.05 18.64
C ILE A 48 -4.22 -14.13 17.72
N VAL A 49 -3.14 -13.80 17.00
CA VAL A 49 -2.48 -14.70 16.03
C VAL A 49 -1.04 -14.90 16.46
N GLU A 50 -0.60 -16.15 16.47
CA GLU A 50 0.80 -16.51 16.69
C GLU A 50 1.56 -16.47 15.37
N ILE A 51 2.65 -15.68 15.30
CA ILE A 51 3.48 -15.51 14.11
C ILE A 51 4.95 -15.70 14.47
N PRO A 52 5.86 -16.03 13.52
CA PRO A 52 7.29 -15.99 13.77
C PRO A 52 7.74 -14.63 14.30
N SER A 53 8.69 -14.60 15.24
CA SER A 53 9.27 -13.35 15.76
C SER A 53 9.94 -12.52 14.68
N GLU A 54 10.47 -13.19 13.64
CA GLU A 54 10.98 -12.55 12.42
C GLU A 54 10.17 -13.02 11.21
N THR A 55 9.58 -12.08 10.50
CA THR A 55 8.88 -12.34 9.23
C THR A 55 9.75 -11.91 8.07
N ASN A 56 10.15 -12.84 7.19
CA ASN A 56 11.04 -12.58 6.06
C ASN A 56 10.40 -12.86 4.69
N LYS A 57 9.38 -13.72 4.67
CA LYS A 57 8.60 -14.05 3.46
C LYS A 57 7.13 -13.71 3.71
N VAL A 58 6.67 -12.68 3.07
CA VAL A 58 5.31 -12.16 3.28
C VAL A 58 4.53 -12.19 1.98
N ALA A 59 3.39 -12.87 1.99
CA ALA A 59 2.38 -12.76 0.95
C ALA A 59 1.33 -11.73 1.36
N SER A 60 0.76 -11.03 0.40
CA SER A 60 -0.47 -10.25 0.59
C SER A 60 -1.46 -10.60 -0.51
N ILE A 61 -2.70 -10.86 -0.14
CA ILE A 61 -3.80 -11.12 -1.09
C ILE A 61 -4.73 -9.90 -1.27
N SER A 62 -4.34 -8.75 -0.75
CA SER A 62 -5.03 -7.47 -0.93
C SER A 62 -4.17 -6.51 -1.73
N ALA A 63 -4.73 -5.90 -2.76
CA ALA A 63 -4.00 -4.96 -3.60
C ALA A 63 -3.44 -3.77 -2.81
N SER A 64 -4.24 -3.14 -1.94
CA SER A 64 -3.81 -2.01 -1.10
C SER A 64 -2.70 -2.42 -0.14
N THR A 65 -2.91 -3.51 0.60
CA THR A 65 -1.93 -4.03 1.56
C THR A 65 -0.64 -4.49 0.87
N THR A 66 -0.72 -4.98 -0.38
CA THR A 66 0.48 -5.32 -1.17
C THR A 66 1.31 -4.08 -1.50
N VAL A 67 0.66 -2.96 -1.81
CA VAL A 67 1.37 -1.69 -2.02
C VAL A 67 1.99 -1.19 -0.72
N GLU A 68 1.28 -1.26 0.40
CA GLU A 68 1.81 -0.90 1.71
C GLU A 68 3.01 -1.79 2.12
N LEU A 69 2.90 -3.11 1.88
CA LEU A 69 4.02 -4.03 2.07
C LEU A 69 5.23 -3.64 1.21
N PHE A 70 5.00 -3.29 -0.07
CA PHE A 70 6.07 -2.81 -0.95
C PHE A 70 6.70 -1.51 -0.43
N MET A 71 5.91 -0.57 0.05
CA MET A 71 6.41 0.71 0.56
C MET A 71 7.21 0.57 1.85
N LEU A 72 6.86 -0.41 2.69
CA LEU A 72 7.50 -0.61 4.01
C LEU A 72 8.64 -1.64 3.99
N ALA A 73 8.49 -2.74 3.25
CA ALA A 73 9.38 -3.90 3.31
C ALA A 73 9.43 -4.68 1.97
N PRO A 74 9.86 -4.06 0.86
CA PRO A 74 9.82 -4.70 -0.45
C PRO A 74 10.68 -5.97 -0.52
N GLU A 75 11.72 -6.07 0.28
CA GLU A 75 12.61 -7.23 0.36
C GLU A 75 11.95 -8.47 0.98
N LYS A 76 10.80 -8.29 1.66
CA LYS A 76 10.04 -9.38 2.28
C LYS A 76 8.92 -9.90 1.37
N MET A 77 8.60 -9.19 0.29
CA MET A 77 7.53 -9.59 -0.63
C MET A 77 7.89 -10.86 -1.39
N ILE A 78 6.92 -11.79 -1.50
CA ILE A 78 7.10 -13.00 -2.32
C ILE A 78 6.37 -12.91 -3.67
N GLY A 79 5.54 -11.91 -3.92
CA GLY A 79 4.86 -11.75 -5.20
C GLY A 79 3.88 -10.59 -5.25
N TRP A 80 3.36 -10.35 -6.45
CA TRP A 80 2.33 -9.36 -6.75
C TRP A 80 0.95 -10.00 -6.92
N ASN A 81 -0.11 -9.24 -6.64
CA ASN A 81 -1.48 -9.73 -6.85
C ASN A 81 -1.82 -9.92 -8.32
N GLU A 82 -1.27 -9.09 -9.20
CA GLU A 82 -1.51 -9.10 -10.63
C GLU A 82 -0.23 -8.81 -11.40
N LYS A 83 -0.25 -9.11 -12.68
CA LYS A 83 0.87 -8.81 -13.57
C LYS A 83 0.98 -7.31 -13.75
N ARG A 84 2.15 -6.78 -13.46
CA ARG A 84 2.46 -5.38 -13.68
C ARG A 84 2.71 -5.08 -15.14
N THR A 85 2.23 -3.93 -15.59
CA THR A 85 2.45 -3.45 -16.97
C THR A 85 3.85 -2.85 -17.14
N SER A 86 4.27 -2.62 -18.38
CA SER A 86 5.53 -1.92 -18.68
C SER A 86 5.53 -0.50 -18.14
N GLU A 87 4.40 0.18 -18.25
CA GLU A 87 4.22 1.55 -17.79
C GLU A 87 4.35 1.66 -16.26
N GLU A 88 3.72 0.74 -15.52
CA GLU A 88 3.84 0.67 -14.06
C GLU A 88 5.25 0.37 -13.58
N ASN A 89 6.04 -0.35 -14.40
CA ASN A 89 7.39 -0.75 -14.04
C ASN A 89 8.47 0.30 -14.36
N VAL A 90 8.13 1.41 -15.02
CA VAL A 90 9.11 2.45 -15.42
C VAL A 90 9.93 2.95 -14.23
N TYR A 91 9.29 3.19 -13.10
CA TYR A 91 9.94 3.69 -11.88
C TYR A 91 9.98 2.64 -10.77
N MET A 92 10.29 1.40 -11.12
CA MET A 92 10.45 0.29 -10.18
C MET A 92 11.74 -0.48 -10.47
N LYS A 93 12.49 -0.86 -9.43
CA LYS A 93 13.66 -1.70 -9.59
C LYS A 93 13.26 -3.08 -10.15
N SER A 94 14.05 -3.62 -11.06
CA SER A 94 13.82 -4.93 -11.69
C SER A 94 13.70 -6.09 -10.70
N THR A 95 14.39 -5.99 -9.55
CA THR A 95 14.28 -6.95 -8.44
C THR A 95 12.85 -7.09 -7.93
N TYR A 96 12.07 -6.00 -7.93
CA TYR A 96 10.71 -5.98 -7.42
C TYR A 96 9.68 -6.19 -8.54
N SER A 97 9.88 -5.56 -9.71
CA SER A 97 8.97 -5.73 -10.85
C SER A 97 8.98 -7.17 -11.40
N GLY A 98 10.07 -7.91 -11.20
CA GLY A 98 10.22 -9.31 -11.60
C GLY A 98 9.64 -10.35 -10.64
N LEU A 99 9.06 -9.96 -9.51
CA LEU A 99 8.42 -10.90 -8.58
C LEU A 99 7.25 -11.63 -9.26
N PRO A 100 6.99 -12.91 -8.88
CA PRO A 100 5.92 -13.69 -9.48
C PRO A 100 4.53 -13.12 -9.16
N VAL A 101 3.54 -13.48 -9.98
CA VAL A 101 2.14 -13.20 -9.71
C VAL A 101 1.56 -14.31 -8.84
N ILE A 102 1.06 -13.94 -7.66
CA ILE A 102 0.45 -14.86 -6.69
C ILE A 102 -1.09 -14.75 -6.64
N GLY A 103 -1.65 -13.82 -7.43
CA GLY A 103 -3.07 -13.52 -7.41
C GLY A 103 -3.49 -12.69 -6.19
N GLY A 104 -4.68 -12.16 -6.23
CA GLY A 104 -5.21 -11.29 -5.19
C GLY A 104 -6.72 -11.39 -5.03
N GLY A 105 -7.19 -10.91 -3.87
CA GLY A 105 -8.60 -10.99 -3.53
C GLY A 105 -9.06 -12.39 -3.11
N LYS A 106 -10.30 -12.48 -2.62
CA LYS A 106 -10.85 -13.71 -2.03
C LYS A 106 -11.08 -14.83 -3.04
N LYS A 107 -11.24 -14.49 -4.33
CA LYS A 107 -11.58 -15.44 -5.39
C LYS A 107 -10.38 -15.81 -6.27
N ASP A 108 -9.46 -14.88 -6.46
CA ASP A 108 -8.42 -14.97 -7.48
C ASP A 108 -7.03 -15.26 -6.90
N ALA A 109 -6.89 -15.37 -5.56
CA ALA A 109 -5.65 -15.76 -4.91
C ALA A 109 -5.31 -17.23 -5.26
N ASN A 110 -4.10 -17.45 -5.72
CA ASN A 110 -3.62 -18.81 -5.98
C ASN A 110 -3.05 -19.40 -4.68
N TYR A 111 -3.94 -19.94 -3.85
CA TYR A 111 -3.62 -20.47 -2.52
C TYR A 111 -2.51 -21.53 -2.56
N GLU A 112 -2.60 -22.48 -3.49
CA GLU A 112 -1.61 -23.57 -3.61
C GLU A 112 -0.22 -23.02 -3.96
N ASN A 113 -0.16 -22.08 -4.88
CA ASN A 113 1.10 -21.43 -5.25
C ASN A 113 1.69 -20.65 -4.07
N ILE A 114 0.88 -19.87 -3.35
CA ILE A 114 1.34 -19.10 -2.18
C ILE A 114 1.88 -20.06 -1.11
N ILE A 115 1.15 -21.15 -0.80
CA ILE A 115 1.58 -22.17 0.17
C ILE A 115 2.92 -22.79 -0.26
N SER A 116 3.09 -23.11 -1.55
CA SER A 116 4.32 -23.73 -2.05
C SER A 116 5.55 -22.81 -1.92
N MET A 117 5.35 -21.49 -1.85
CA MET A 117 6.40 -20.51 -1.62
C MET A 117 6.81 -20.40 -0.15
N ASN A 118 6.09 -21.09 0.73
CA ASN A 118 6.32 -21.16 2.17
C ASN A 118 6.50 -19.78 2.82
N PRO A 119 5.46 -18.91 2.80
CA PRO A 119 5.49 -17.62 3.49
C PRO A 119 5.44 -17.80 5.00
N ASP A 120 6.04 -16.87 5.72
CA ASP A 120 5.97 -16.79 7.19
C ASP A 120 4.60 -16.32 7.66
N ILE A 121 3.98 -15.42 6.90
CA ILE A 121 2.65 -14.87 7.13
C ILE A 121 1.97 -14.52 5.81
N VAL A 122 0.63 -14.45 5.85
CA VAL A 122 -0.19 -13.93 4.76
C VAL A 122 -1.00 -12.74 5.27
N LEU A 123 -0.90 -11.60 4.59
CA LEU A 123 -1.68 -10.41 4.87
C LEU A 123 -2.99 -10.45 4.07
N ILE A 124 -4.10 -10.22 4.77
CA ILE A 124 -5.44 -10.16 4.20
C ILE A 124 -5.92 -8.73 4.35
N GLY A 125 -6.25 -8.08 3.27
CA GLY A 125 -6.89 -6.75 3.35
C GLY A 125 -8.34 -6.84 3.75
N HIS A 126 -8.80 -5.83 4.46
CA HIS A 126 -10.15 -5.73 4.98
C HIS A 126 -11.24 -5.93 3.91
N GLY A 127 -12.35 -6.34 4.35
CA GLY A 127 -13.59 -6.56 3.58
C GLY A 127 -14.26 -7.86 3.97
N GLY A 128 -13.91 -8.40 5.11
CA GLY A 128 -14.48 -9.61 5.65
C GLY A 128 -15.08 -9.42 7.03
N THR A 129 -16.12 -10.21 7.30
CA THR A 129 -16.51 -10.57 8.64
C THR A 129 -15.51 -11.59 9.19
N ASP A 130 -15.45 -11.78 10.50
CA ASP A 130 -14.62 -12.81 11.15
C ASP A 130 -14.70 -14.15 10.42
N ASN A 131 -15.91 -14.59 10.03
CA ASN A 131 -16.11 -15.83 9.28
C ASN A 131 -15.38 -15.91 7.94
N GLN A 132 -15.16 -14.78 7.25
CA GLN A 132 -14.45 -14.80 5.96
C GLN A 132 -12.95 -14.90 6.16
N VAL A 133 -12.42 -14.27 7.19
CA VAL A 133 -11.00 -14.38 7.54
C VAL A 133 -10.66 -15.78 8.02
N ASP A 134 -11.53 -16.42 8.81
CA ASP A 134 -11.39 -17.81 9.22
C ASP A 134 -11.46 -18.79 8.04
N GLN A 135 -12.32 -18.53 7.07
CA GLN A 135 -12.35 -19.30 5.83
C GLN A 135 -11.07 -19.16 5.01
N ILE A 136 -10.47 -17.98 4.96
CA ILE A 136 -9.19 -17.75 4.30
C ILE A 136 -8.08 -18.44 5.10
N GLN A 137 -8.03 -18.29 6.42
CA GLN A 137 -7.09 -19.01 7.29
C GLN A 137 -7.12 -20.52 7.06
N SER A 138 -8.32 -21.09 6.95
CA SER A 138 -8.45 -22.55 6.74
C SER A 138 -7.83 -23.02 5.42
N LYS A 139 -7.77 -22.16 4.38
CA LYS A 139 -7.12 -22.49 3.11
C LYS A 139 -5.59 -22.46 3.20
N PHE A 140 -5.03 -21.64 4.08
CA PHE A 140 -3.59 -21.55 4.31
C PHE A 140 -3.08 -22.56 5.36
N GLY A 141 -3.99 -23.28 6.03
CA GLY A 141 -3.64 -24.27 7.05
C GLY A 141 -2.91 -23.67 8.24
N SER A 142 -1.67 -24.11 8.47
CA SER A 142 -0.83 -23.62 9.58
C SER A 142 -0.12 -22.30 9.32
N ILE A 143 -0.15 -21.76 8.09
CA ILE A 143 0.47 -20.47 7.77
C ILE A 143 -0.41 -19.36 8.37
N PRO A 144 0.14 -18.52 9.29
CA PRO A 144 -0.66 -17.47 9.93
C PRO A 144 -1.19 -16.46 8.94
N THR A 145 -2.47 -16.10 9.07
CA THR A 145 -3.08 -15.02 8.32
C THR A 145 -3.42 -13.85 9.23
N LEU A 146 -3.04 -12.65 8.83
CA LEU A 146 -3.30 -11.41 9.57
C LEU A 146 -4.25 -10.52 8.78
N ASP A 147 -5.33 -10.09 9.42
CA ASP A 147 -6.17 -9.05 8.84
C ASP A 147 -5.50 -7.68 9.02
N VAL A 148 -5.45 -6.93 7.93
CA VAL A 148 -4.99 -5.55 7.90
C VAL A 148 -6.18 -4.69 7.52
N GLU A 149 -6.57 -3.77 8.38
CA GLU A 149 -7.65 -2.85 8.07
C GLU A 149 -7.28 -2.01 6.86
N GLY A 150 -7.91 -2.33 5.76
CA GLY A 150 -7.75 -1.62 4.51
C GLY A 150 -9.08 -0.96 4.14
N ASP A 151 -9.51 0.04 4.89
CA ASP A 151 -10.65 0.87 4.50
C ASP A 151 -10.35 1.69 3.25
N ASN A 152 -9.09 1.62 2.78
CA ASN A 152 -8.62 2.38 1.65
C ASN A 152 -8.86 3.89 1.81
N ASN A 153 -9.14 4.31 3.06
CA ASN A 153 -9.42 5.68 3.43
C ASN A 153 -8.18 6.28 4.09
N LEU A 154 -7.69 7.38 3.54
CA LEU A 154 -6.53 8.08 4.08
C LEU A 154 -6.71 8.55 5.53
N THR A 155 -7.94 8.76 5.99
CA THR A 155 -8.18 9.15 7.38
C THR A 155 -7.93 8.02 8.38
N SER A 156 -8.01 6.76 7.96
CA SER A 156 -7.78 5.55 8.77
C SER A 156 -6.47 4.82 8.44
N ILE A 157 -5.61 5.40 7.60
CA ILE A 157 -4.40 4.71 7.11
C ILE A 157 -3.31 4.52 8.18
N LYS A 158 -3.24 5.41 9.19
CA LYS A 158 -2.18 5.36 10.20
C LYS A 158 -2.18 4.06 11.01
N PRO A 159 -3.32 3.58 11.55
CA PRO A 159 -3.36 2.31 12.27
C PRO A 159 -2.84 1.12 11.45
N SER A 160 -3.17 1.05 10.15
CA SER A 160 -2.67 -0.03 9.29
C SER A 160 -1.17 0.05 9.08
N LEU A 161 -0.62 1.24 8.86
CA LEU A 161 0.82 1.45 8.72
C LEU A 161 1.58 1.14 10.02
N GLU A 162 1.06 1.54 11.19
CA GLU A 162 1.63 1.22 12.50
C GLU A 162 1.64 -0.30 12.74
N PHE A 163 0.52 -0.96 12.44
CA PHE A 163 0.40 -2.40 12.56
C PHE A 163 1.39 -3.14 11.64
N LEU A 164 1.43 -2.78 10.35
CA LEU A 164 2.36 -3.35 9.40
C LEU A 164 3.81 -3.08 9.79
N GLY A 165 4.13 -1.87 10.23
CA GLY A 165 5.47 -1.52 10.72
C GLY A 165 5.93 -2.43 11.86
N LYS A 166 5.02 -2.78 12.79
CA LYS A 166 5.27 -3.71 13.89
C LYS A 166 5.46 -5.15 13.38
N VAL A 167 4.53 -5.68 12.61
CA VAL A 167 4.52 -7.06 12.13
C VAL A 167 5.71 -7.36 11.22
N LEU A 168 6.09 -6.39 10.38
CA LEU A 168 7.19 -6.51 9.45
C LEU A 168 8.57 -6.18 10.07
N GLY A 169 8.61 -5.73 11.33
CA GLY A 169 9.85 -5.24 11.93
C GLY A 169 10.39 -3.96 11.27
N LYS A 170 9.50 -3.14 10.70
CA LYS A 170 9.79 -1.92 9.92
C LYS A 170 9.20 -0.66 10.54
N LYS A 171 9.23 -0.60 11.87
CA LYS A 171 8.65 0.52 12.60
C LYS A 171 9.19 1.88 12.14
N GLU A 172 10.50 2.00 11.96
CA GLU A 172 11.13 3.26 11.54
C GLU A 172 10.60 3.72 10.16
N GLN A 173 10.48 2.80 9.20
CA GLN A 173 9.96 3.10 7.86
C GLN A 173 8.50 3.50 7.90
N SER A 174 7.71 2.83 8.72
CA SER A 174 6.30 3.17 8.96
C SER A 174 6.16 4.55 9.60
N ASP A 175 6.94 4.84 10.64
CA ASP A 175 6.92 6.15 11.32
C ASP A 175 7.29 7.29 10.35
N LYS A 176 8.26 7.09 9.46
CA LYS A 176 8.62 8.05 8.41
C LYS A 176 7.46 8.33 7.45
N LEU A 177 6.79 7.28 6.98
CA LEU A 177 5.65 7.44 6.07
C LEU A 177 4.48 8.16 6.75
N ILE A 178 4.21 7.83 8.00
CA ILE A 178 3.18 8.48 8.82
C ILE A 178 3.53 9.97 9.05
N SER A 179 4.80 10.27 9.33
CA SER A 179 5.26 11.67 9.48
C SER A 179 5.07 12.44 8.19
N PHE A 180 5.51 11.88 7.06
CA PHE A 180 5.33 12.48 5.74
C PHE A 180 3.85 12.77 5.45
N TYR A 181 2.97 11.79 5.68
CA TYR A 181 1.52 11.96 5.53
C TYR A 181 0.96 13.10 6.41
N ASN A 182 1.39 13.15 7.69
CA ASN A 182 0.95 14.19 8.62
C ASN A 182 1.38 15.58 8.19
N ASP A 183 2.64 15.71 7.76
CA ASP A 183 3.23 17.01 7.39
C ASP A 183 2.55 17.56 6.13
N ILE A 184 2.40 16.73 5.08
CA ILE A 184 1.70 17.12 3.86
C ILE A 184 0.23 17.44 4.12
N THR A 185 -0.46 16.60 4.90
CA THR A 185 -1.87 16.84 5.21
C THR A 185 -2.06 18.12 6.02
N LYS A 186 -1.17 18.40 6.98
CA LYS A 186 -1.19 19.63 7.77
C LYS A 186 -0.95 20.85 6.89
N GLU A 187 0.02 20.82 6.00
CA GLU A 187 0.34 21.90 5.07
C GLU A 187 -0.86 22.19 4.17
N VAL A 188 -1.42 21.16 3.52
CA VAL A 188 -2.57 21.31 2.63
C VAL A 188 -3.78 21.82 3.42
N ASN A 189 -4.10 21.23 4.57
CA ASN A 189 -5.26 21.61 5.37
C ASN A 189 -5.16 23.06 5.90
N SER A 190 -3.96 23.53 6.27
CA SER A 190 -3.76 24.92 6.71
C SER A 190 -4.14 25.93 5.64
N THR A 191 -3.93 25.60 4.38
CA THR A 191 -4.26 26.44 3.23
C THR A 191 -5.74 26.29 2.83
N VAL A 192 -6.21 25.05 2.62
CA VAL A 192 -7.56 24.83 2.09
C VAL A 192 -8.67 25.18 3.09
N SER A 193 -8.40 25.11 4.40
CA SER A 193 -9.36 25.53 5.43
C SER A 193 -9.70 27.03 5.37
N THR A 194 -8.86 27.83 4.74
CA THR A 194 -9.10 29.27 4.54
C THR A 194 -9.95 29.58 3.31
N ILE A 195 -10.23 28.59 2.44
CA ILE A 195 -10.97 28.76 1.21
C ILE A 195 -12.47 28.72 1.50
N PRO A 196 -13.21 29.82 1.25
CA PRO A 196 -14.66 29.83 1.40
C PRO A 196 -15.32 28.74 0.52
N GLU A 197 -16.42 28.17 0.99
CA GLU A 197 -17.15 27.14 0.25
C GLU A 197 -17.54 27.57 -1.16
N SER A 198 -17.89 28.87 -1.33
CA SER A 198 -18.25 29.45 -2.64
C SER A 198 -17.09 29.55 -3.62
N GLU A 199 -15.84 29.47 -3.15
CA GLU A 199 -14.61 29.56 -3.95
C GLU A 199 -13.98 28.20 -4.21
N ARG A 200 -14.53 27.13 -3.64
CA ARG A 200 -14.04 25.78 -3.82
C ARG A 200 -14.20 25.33 -5.27
N LYS A 201 -13.13 24.79 -5.86
CA LYS A 201 -13.14 24.29 -7.23
C LYS A 201 -14.11 23.13 -7.37
N LYS A 202 -14.98 23.18 -8.38
CA LYS A 202 -15.86 22.10 -8.79
C LYS A 202 -15.04 21.08 -9.59
N VAL A 203 -14.97 19.85 -9.11
CA VAL A 203 -14.09 18.81 -9.66
C VAL A 203 -14.93 17.65 -10.15
N TYR A 204 -14.65 17.18 -11.36
CA TYR A 204 -15.17 15.96 -11.94
C TYR A 204 -14.03 14.95 -12.12
N TYR A 205 -14.20 13.72 -11.63
CA TYR A 205 -13.28 12.63 -11.87
C TYR A 205 -13.80 11.73 -12.98
N ALA A 206 -13.12 11.71 -14.13
CA ALA A 206 -13.46 10.89 -15.29
C ALA A 206 -12.65 9.59 -15.26
N ARG A 207 -13.32 8.44 -15.11
CA ARG A 207 -12.67 7.17 -14.81
C ARG A 207 -12.42 6.27 -16.01
N ASP A 208 -13.26 6.31 -17.01
CA ASP A 208 -13.20 5.45 -18.18
C ASP A 208 -12.83 6.22 -19.47
N SER A 209 -12.65 5.49 -20.56
CA SER A 209 -12.26 6.07 -21.86
C SER A 209 -13.31 6.99 -22.47
N THR A 210 -14.57 6.92 -22.03
CA THR A 210 -15.64 7.83 -22.45
C THR A 210 -15.72 9.09 -21.57
N GLY A 211 -15.17 9.01 -20.36
CA GLY A 211 -15.28 10.00 -19.31
C GLY A 211 -16.65 10.01 -18.60
N LEU A 212 -17.54 9.06 -18.89
CA LEU A 212 -18.90 9.03 -18.36
C LEU A 212 -19.05 8.12 -17.12
N MET A 213 -17.98 7.46 -16.69
CA MET A 213 -17.95 6.73 -15.43
C MET A 213 -17.20 7.56 -14.38
N THR A 214 -17.75 7.64 -13.17
CA THR A 214 -17.20 8.45 -12.07
C THR A 214 -17.52 7.85 -10.71
N ASN A 215 -17.05 8.49 -9.64
CA ASN A 215 -17.41 8.14 -8.27
C ASN A 215 -17.97 9.37 -7.54
N PRO A 216 -19.05 9.20 -6.74
CA PRO A 216 -19.66 10.28 -5.99
C PRO A 216 -18.82 10.71 -4.78
N PRO A 217 -19.14 11.86 -4.14
CA PRO A 217 -18.55 12.28 -2.87
C PRO A 217 -18.60 11.18 -1.81
N GLY A 218 -17.57 11.11 -0.96
CA GLY A 218 -17.42 10.08 0.07
C GLY A 218 -16.86 8.75 -0.43
N SER A 219 -16.63 8.59 -1.74
CA SER A 219 -15.91 7.44 -2.28
C SER A 219 -14.42 7.53 -1.97
N THR A 220 -13.80 6.43 -1.55
CA THR A 220 -12.34 6.35 -1.37
C THR A 220 -11.57 6.61 -2.67
N HIS A 221 -12.20 6.42 -3.83
CA HIS A 221 -11.60 6.72 -5.13
C HIS A 221 -11.57 8.21 -5.49
N THR A 222 -12.25 9.08 -4.74
CA THR A 222 -12.28 10.54 -4.98
C THR A 222 -11.97 11.36 -3.73
N GLN A 223 -11.55 10.70 -2.64
CA GLN A 223 -11.30 11.35 -1.35
C GLN A 223 -10.30 12.51 -1.41
N LEU A 224 -9.35 12.47 -2.36
CA LEU A 224 -8.38 13.55 -2.54
C LEU A 224 -9.02 14.87 -2.97
N ILE A 225 -10.18 14.83 -3.63
CA ILE A 225 -10.91 16.04 -3.99
C ILE A 225 -11.28 16.82 -2.73
N GLU A 226 -11.92 16.15 -1.77
CA GLU A 226 -12.38 16.74 -0.54
C GLU A 226 -11.22 17.09 0.40
N ILE A 227 -10.23 16.20 0.54
CA ILE A 227 -9.03 16.44 1.35
C ILE A 227 -8.29 17.70 0.90
N CYS A 228 -8.23 17.94 -0.42
CA CYS A 228 -7.58 19.12 -1.01
C CYS A 228 -8.53 20.31 -1.19
N GLY A 229 -9.68 20.32 -0.53
CA GLY A 229 -10.62 21.46 -0.51
C GLY A 229 -11.41 21.67 -1.80
N GLY A 230 -11.44 20.68 -2.69
CA GLY A 230 -12.31 20.68 -3.88
C GLY A 230 -13.73 20.23 -3.52
N LYS A 231 -14.64 20.42 -4.47
CA LYS A 231 -16.02 19.95 -4.42
C LYS A 231 -16.24 18.95 -5.55
N ASN A 232 -16.41 17.67 -5.20
CA ASN A 232 -16.85 16.68 -6.16
C ASN A 232 -18.26 17.04 -6.65
N VAL A 233 -18.42 17.21 -7.97
CA VAL A 233 -19.69 17.71 -8.55
C VAL A 233 -20.75 16.63 -8.71
N VAL A 234 -20.41 15.36 -8.49
CA VAL A 234 -21.30 14.23 -8.77
C VAL A 234 -22.41 14.15 -7.74
N GLU A 235 -23.63 14.40 -8.18
CA GLU A 235 -24.85 14.32 -7.38
C GLU A 235 -25.50 12.95 -7.55
N ALA A 236 -24.85 11.92 -6.97
CA ALA A 236 -25.34 10.55 -6.97
C ALA A 236 -25.16 9.91 -5.59
N PRO A 237 -25.98 8.93 -5.21
CA PRO A 237 -25.77 8.18 -3.98
C PRO A 237 -24.43 7.46 -3.97
N LEU A 238 -23.80 7.39 -2.78
CA LEU A 238 -22.57 6.61 -2.60
C LEU A 238 -22.86 5.12 -2.85
N THR A 239 -22.13 4.53 -3.78
CA THR A 239 -22.20 3.11 -4.13
C THR A 239 -20.85 2.44 -3.89
N LYS A 240 -20.83 1.10 -3.86
CA LYS A 240 -19.57 0.35 -3.76
C LYS A 240 -18.71 0.39 -5.04
N GLY A 241 -19.22 0.96 -6.12
CA GLY A 241 -18.55 1.05 -7.41
C GLY A 241 -18.69 2.40 -8.05
N SER A 242 -18.26 2.50 -9.30
CA SER A 242 -18.46 3.69 -10.12
C SER A 242 -19.91 3.83 -10.56
N VAL A 243 -20.31 5.06 -10.82
CA VAL A 243 -21.62 5.39 -11.36
C VAL A 243 -21.47 5.94 -12.78
N GLY A 244 -22.40 5.53 -13.67
CA GLY A 244 -22.50 6.09 -15.00
C GLY A 244 -23.31 7.40 -14.96
N VAL A 245 -22.87 8.42 -15.68
CA VAL A 245 -23.52 9.72 -15.80
C VAL A 245 -23.71 10.11 -17.25
N SER A 246 -24.68 10.99 -17.52
CA SER A 246 -24.87 11.50 -18.87
C SER A 246 -24.06 12.78 -19.14
N MET A 247 -23.82 13.10 -20.40
CA MET A 247 -23.14 14.33 -20.77
C MET A 247 -23.94 15.56 -20.36
N GLU A 248 -25.27 15.51 -20.37
CA GLU A 248 -26.16 16.58 -19.92
C GLU A 248 -25.92 16.91 -18.44
N LEU A 249 -25.73 15.91 -17.57
CA LEU A 249 -25.41 16.12 -16.17
C LEU A 249 -24.04 16.79 -16.01
N ILE A 250 -23.04 16.35 -16.78
CA ILE A 250 -21.70 16.95 -16.75
C ILE A 250 -21.74 18.42 -17.19
N LEU A 251 -22.51 18.74 -18.25
CA LEU A 251 -22.72 20.11 -18.70
C LEU A 251 -23.45 20.97 -17.66
N GLN A 252 -24.43 20.38 -16.96
CA GLN A 252 -25.15 21.06 -15.88
C GLN A 252 -24.23 21.33 -14.68
N TRP A 253 -23.43 20.36 -14.25
CA TRP A 253 -22.47 20.53 -13.17
C TRP A 253 -21.37 21.51 -13.54
N ASN A 254 -20.97 21.51 -14.80
CA ASN A 254 -19.97 22.38 -15.40
C ASN A 254 -18.71 22.53 -14.52
N PRO A 255 -17.91 21.47 -14.39
CA PRO A 255 -16.75 21.44 -13.50
C PRO A 255 -15.69 22.45 -13.92
N ASP A 256 -14.98 23.00 -12.91
CA ASP A 256 -13.81 23.87 -13.09
C ASP A 256 -12.55 23.05 -13.45
N VAL A 257 -12.47 21.80 -12.95
CA VAL A 257 -11.35 20.90 -13.13
C VAL A 257 -11.85 19.50 -13.44
N ILE A 258 -11.21 18.86 -14.41
CA ILE A 258 -11.37 17.42 -14.68
C ILE A 258 -10.07 16.71 -14.31
N ILE A 259 -10.16 15.65 -13.52
CA ILE A 259 -9.06 14.74 -13.21
C ILE A 259 -9.39 13.38 -13.84
N THR A 260 -8.40 12.71 -14.42
CA THR A 260 -8.59 11.37 -15.01
C THR A 260 -7.34 10.52 -14.83
N SER A 261 -7.50 9.21 -14.67
CA SER A 261 -6.43 8.21 -14.78
C SER A 261 -6.48 7.43 -16.10
N ASN A 262 -7.40 7.79 -17.00
CA ASN A 262 -7.56 7.12 -18.28
C ASN A 262 -6.82 7.88 -19.39
N GLN A 263 -5.73 7.32 -19.89
CA GLN A 263 -4.89 7.92 -20.93
C GLN A 263 -5.68 8.19 -22.21
N GLN A 264 -6.51 7.25 -22.64
CA GLN A 264 -7.30 7.41 -23.87
C GLN A 264 -8.29 8.58 -23.76
N PHE A 265 -8.92 8.75 -22.61
CA PHE A 265 -9.78 9.92 -22.37
C PHE A 265 -9.00 11.23 -22.40
N TYR A 266 -7.86 11.27 -21.68
CA TYR A 266 -7.00 12.45 -21.60
C TYR A 266 -6.51 12.93 -22.98
N ASP A 267 -6.06 11.98 -23.83
CA ASP A 267 -5.54 12.28 -25.16
C ASP A 267 -6.61 12.81 -26.12
N ASN A 268 -7.87 12.37 -25.93
CA ASN A 268 -8.93 12.65 -26.88
C ASN A 268 -9.91 13.77 -26.46
N ILE A 269 -9.92 14.15 -25.18
CA ILE A 269 -10.96 15.06 -24.65
C ILE A 269 -11.02 16.39 -25.39
N TYR A 270 -9.90 16.97 -25.77
CA TYR A 270 -9.84 18.26 -26.45
C TYR A 270 -10.28 18.21 -27.92
N PHE A 271 -10.39 17.02 -28.50
CA PHE A 271 -10.86 16.78 -29.87
C PHE A 271 -12.30 16.24 -29.91
N ASN A 272 -12.88 15.95 -28.74
CA ASN A 272 -14.21 15.41 -28.63
C ASN A 272 -15.25 16.53 -28.50
N SER A 273 -16.07 16.72 -29.54
CA SER A 273 -17.08 17.78 -29.57
C SER A 273 -18.10 17.70 -28.43
N LEU A 274 -18.37 16.52 -27.86
CA LEU A 274 -19.28 16.36 -26.73
C LEU A 274 -18.78 17.09 -25.46
N TRP A 275 -17.47 17.21 -25.31
CA TRP A 275 -16.82 17.83 -24.16
C TRP A 275 -16.47 19.30 -24.37
N ALA A 276 -16.59 19.80 -25.62
CA ALA A 276 -16.11 21.13 -26.02
C ALA A 276 -16.76 22.26 -25.21
N ASP A 277 -17.98 22.06 -24.70
CA ASP A 277 -18.72 23.07 -23.94
C ASP A 277 -18.49 23.04 -22.43
N VAL A 278 -17.79 22.03 -21.91
CA VAL A 278 -17.44 21.94 -20.49
C VAL A 278 -16.37 22.97 -20.14
N LYS A 279 -16.56 23.73 -19.06
CA LYS A 279 -15.66 24.80 -18.62
C LYS A 279 -14.22 24.33 -18.47
N ALA A 280 -13.98 23.20 -17.79
CA ALA A 280 -12.64 22.63 -17.59
C ALA A 280 -11.92 22.36 -18.92
N VAL A 281 -12.65 21.96 -19.97
CA VAL A 281 -12.07 21.70 -21.30
C VAL A 281 -11.74 23.01 -22.01
N LYS A 282 -12.65 23.99 -22.00
CA LYS A 282 -12.43 25.33 -22.57
C LYS A 282 -11.21 26.02 -21.94
N GLU A 283 -11.06 25.91 -20.64
CA GLU A 283 -9.99 26.52 -19.83
C GLU A 283 -8.72 25.68 -19.75
N LYS A 284 -8.68 24.50 -20.40
CA LYS A 284 -7.56 23.55 -20.38
C LYS A 284 -7.19 23.10 -18.96
N GLN A 285 -8.19 22.88 -18.12
CA GLN A 285 -8.07 22.40 -16.75
C GLN A 285 -8.41 20.91 -16.67
N VAL A 286 -7.76 20.11 -17.50
CA VAL A 286 -7.85 18.65 -17.50
C VAL A 286 -6.50 18.08 -17.14
N TYR A 287 -6.47 17.19 -16.13
CA TYR A 287 -5.24 16.67 -15.57
C TYR A 287 -5.23 15.15 -15.57
N MET A 288 -4.08 14.60 -15.98
CA MET A 288 -3.82 13.16 -15.96
C MET A 288 -3.15 12.77 -14.64
N VAL A 289 -3.73 11.83 -13.92
CA VAL A 289 -3.12 11.29 -12.69
C VAL A 289 -1.83 10.56 -13.04
N PRO A 290 -0.69 10.81 -12.35
CA PRO A 290 0.46 9.93 -12.47
C PRO A 290 0.12 8.51 -11.99
N THR A 291 0.52 7.49 -12.77
CA THR A 291 0.11 6.09 -12.53
C THR A 291 1.28 5.12 -12.32
N SER A 292 2.53 5.57 -12.48
CA SER A 292 3.70 4.72 -12.32
C SER A 292 4.50 5.10 -11.05
N PRO A 293 4.92 4.14 -10.19
CA PRO A 293 4.59 2.72 -10.24
C PRO A 293 3.18 2.40 -9.75
N PHE A 294 2.49 3.34 -9.10
CA PHE A 294 1.11 3.21 -8.62
C PHE A 294 0.33 4.48 -8.90
N ASN A 295 -0.97 4.33 -9.09
CA ASN A 295 -1.86 5.46 -9.31
C ASN A 295 -1.94 6.35 -8.05
N TRP A 296 -1.71 7.66 -8.22
CA TRP A 296 -1.66 8.62 -7.11
C TRP A 296 -3.02 9.03 -6.57
N PHE A 297 -4.11 8.66 -7.22
CA PHE A 297 -5.42 9.21 -6.92
C PHE A 297 -6.44 8.17 -6.46
N GLU A 298 -6.54 7.04 -7.18
CA GLU A 298 -7.64 6.11 -6.93
C GLU A 298 -7.25 4.65 -6.69
N GLY A 299 -6.13 4.18 -7.21
CA GLY A 299 -6.01 2.74 -7.33
C GLY A 299 -4.65 2.09 -7.15
N PRO A 300 -4.57 1.08 -6.30
CA PRO A 300 -5.57 0.77 -5.26
C PRO A 300 -5.61 1.89 -4.22
N PRO A 301 -6.79 2.28 -3.68
CA PRO A 301 -6.85 3.29 -2.64
C PRO A 301 -6.01 2.83 -1.44
N GLY A 302 -5.21 3.73 -0.85
CA GLY A 302 -4.30 3.39 0.25
C GLY A 302 -3.09 4.32 0.29
N ALA A 303 -1.97 3.84 0.86
CA ALA A 303 -0.77 4.64 1.11
C ALA A 303 -0.14 5.26 -0.16
N ASN A 304 -0.28 4.62 -1.32
CA ASN A 304 0.17 5.19 -2.59
C ASN A 304 -0.53 6.51 -2.97
N THR A 305 -1.71 6.78 -2.42
CA THR A 305 -2.44 8.03 -2.71
C THR A 305 -1.99 9.20 -1.83
N ILE A 306 -1.10 8.97 -0.86
CA ILE A 306 -0.50 10.03 -0.03
C ILE A 306 0.22 11.07 -0.90
N ILE A 307 1.00 10.64 -1.91
CA ILE A 307 1.67 11.54 -2.84
C ILE A 307 0.68 12.31 -3.73
N GLY A 308 -0.52 11.79 -3.91
CA GLY A 308 -1.60 12.46 -4.63
C GLY A 308 -2.14 13.69 -3.89
N ILE A 309 -1.95 13.82 -2.57
CA ILE A 309 -2.40 14.99 -1.80
C ILE A 309 -1.74 16.28 -2.29
N PRO A 310 -0.40 16.43 -2.27
CA PRO A 310 0.25 17.65 -2.73
C PRO A 310 0.04 17.90 -4.23
N TRP A 311 -0.02 16.84 -5.06
CA TRP A 311 -0.34 16.95 -6.46
C TRP A 311 -1.75 17.52 -6.70
N THR A 312 -2.77 16.96 -6.05
CA THR A 312 -4.16 17.43 -6.17
C THR A 312 -4.31 18.85 -5.64
N ALA A 313 -3.65 19.21 -4.54
CA ALA A 313 -3.65 20.57 -4.01
C ALA A 313 -3.11 21.59 -5.04
N LYS A 314 -2.00 21.27 -5.70
CA LYS A 314 -1.45 22.11 -6.77
C LYS A 314 -2.32 22.14 -8.02
N VAL A 315 -2.98 21.04 -8.38
CA VAL A 315 -3.95 21.02 -9.49
C VAL A 315 -5.12 21.94 -9.20
N LEU A 316 -5.67 21.93 -8.00
CA LEU A 316 -6.86 22.70 -7.66
C LEU A 316 -6.56 24.17 -7.38
N TYR A 317 -5.44 24.47 -6.73
CA TYR A 317 -5.11 25.81 -6.24
C TYR A 317 -3.63 26.18 -6.47
N PRO A 318 -3.16 26.21 -7.73
CA PRO A 318 -1.74 26.45 -8.02
C PRO A 318 -1.21 27.75 -7.38
N ASP A 319 -2.04 28.80 -7.35
CA ASP A 319 -1.65 30.09 -6.78
C ASP A 319 -1.52 30.07 -5.24
N LYS A 320 -2.17 29.14 -4.56
CA LYS A 320 -2.11 29.01 -3.10
C LYS A 320 -0.97 28.11 -2.62
N PHE A 321 -0.42 27.30 -3.52
CA PHE A 321 0.67 26.35 -3.25
C PHE A 321 1.92 26.67 -4.07
N GLN A 322 2.21 27.95 -4.35
CA GLN A 322 3.38 28.36 -5.14
C GLN A 322 4.69 27.92 -4.46
N ASP A 323 4.77 28.04 -3.13
CA ASP A 323 5.96 27.70 -2.35
C ASP A 323 6.15 26.18 -2.14
N MET A 324 5.16 25.36 -2.50
CA MET A 324 5.25 23.91 -2.40
C MET A 324 6.11 23.35 -3.55
N ASP A 325 7.29 22.85 -3.22
CA ASP A 325 8.20 22.21 -4.19
C ASP A 325 7.74 20.76 -4.47
N ILE A 326 6.82 20.62 -5.41
CA ILE A 326 6.25 19.33 -5.78
C ILE A 326 7.30 18.38 -6.42
N ASN A 327 8.33 18.90 -7.10
CA ASN A 327 9.41 18.08 -7.64
C ASN A 327 10.21 17.43 -6.51
N LYS A 328 10.59 18.21 -5.51
CA LYS A 328 11.30 17.70 -4.33
C LYS A 328 10.46 16.67 -3.58
N ILE A 329 9.19 16.95 -3.32
CA ILE A 329 8.24 16.05 -2.66
C ILE A 329 8.12 14.73 -3.42
N THR A 330 7.98 14.80 -4.76
CA THR A 330 7.89 13.61 -5.62
C THR A 330 9.15 12.77 -5.54
N LYS A 331 10.34 13.38 -5.63
CA LYS A 331 11.62 12.67 -5.52
C LYS A 331 11.79 11.99 -4.17
N GLU A 332 11.49 12.70 -3.08
CA GLU A 332 11.55 12.17 -1.72
C GLU A 332 10.64 10.95 -1.58
N PHE A 333 9.38 11.07 -2.01
CA PHE A 333 8.42 9.99 -1.91
C PHE A 333 8.85 8.75 -2.71
N TYR A 334 9.35 8.92 -3.92
CA TYR A 334 9.82 7.80 -4.75
C TYR A 334 11.06 7.13 -4.15
N THR A 335 11.99 7.93 -3.67
CA THR A 335 13.23 7.42 -3.08
C THR A 335 12.95 6.62 -1.81
N GLU A 336 12.17 7.19 -0.90
CA GLU A 336 11.92 6.62 0.42
C GLU A 336 10.89 5.48 0.41
N TYR A 337 9.84 5.58 -0.43
CA TYR A 337 8.70 4.66 -0.34
C TYR A 337 8.47 3.82 -1.59
N TYR A 338 8.91 4.27 -2.77
CA TYR A 338 8.91 3.42 -3.97
C TYR A 338 10.29 2.82 -4.25
N HIS A 339 11.28 3.11 -3.40
CA HIS A 339 12.63 2.56 -3.44
C HIS A 339 13.34 2.78 -4.79
N TYR A 340 12.95 3.83 -5.51
CA TYR A 340 13.49 4.24 -6.78
C TYR A 340 14.09 5.65 -6.68
N ASN A 341 15.39 5.76 -6.96
CA ASN A 341 16.09 7.04 -6.89
C ASN A 341 15.75 7.89 -8.12
N LEU A 342 14.68 8.67 -8.03
CA LEU A 342 14.15 9.49 -9.11
C LEU A 342 15.06 10.69 -9.37
N SER A 343 15.48 10.89 -10.63
CA SER A 343 16.22 12.09 -11.04
C SER A 343 15.29 13.31 -11.13
N ASP A 344 15.88 14.53 -11.15
CA ASP A 344 15.12 15.78 -11.33
C ASP A 344 14.33 15.78 -12.64
N GLN A 345 14.95 15.27 -13.71
CA GLN A 345 14.31 15.19 -15.00
C GLN A 345 13.11 14.24 -15.02
N GLU A 346 13.23 13.08 -14.37
CA GLU A 346 12.13 12.11 -14.27
C GLU A 346 10.97 12.69 -13.44
N ALA A 347 11.25 13.33 -12.31
CA ALA A 347 10.22 14.01 -11.50
C ALA A 347 9.50 15.08 -12.33
N THR A 348 10.25 15.92 -13.04
CA THR A 348 9.69 16.93 -13.94
C THR A 348 8.84 16.30 -15.05
N ASN A 349 9.30 15.19 -15.65
CA ASN A 349 8.54 14.47 -16.68
C ASN A 349 7.22 13.92 -16.16
N ILE A 350 7.20 13.29 -14.96
CA ILE A 350 5.97 12.78 -14.32
C ILE A 350 4.97 13.92 -14.13
N LEU A 351 5.41 15.03 -13.59
CA LEU A 351 4.53 16.15 -13.26
C LEU A 351 4.05 16.89 -14.51
N SER A 352 4.93 17.13 -15.49
CA SER A 352 4.55 17.80 -16.74
C SER A 352 3.60 16.95 -17.59
N SER A 353 3.80 15.63 -17.66
CA SER A 353 2.90 14.71 -18.35
C SER A 353 1.51 14.64 -17.69
N SER A 354 1.41 14.98 -16.41
CA SER A 354 0.13 15.10 -15.71
C SER A 354 -0.66 16.38 -16.06
N GLY A 355 -0.08 17.30 -16.82
CA GLY A 355 -0.68 18.58 -17.17
C GLY A 355 -0.36 19.71 -16.19
N LEU A 356 0.39 19.45 -15.10
CA LEU A 356 0.89 20.51 -14.23
C LEU A 356 1.90 21.40 -14.98
N LYS A 357 1.64 22.70 -14.92
CA LYS A 357 2.52 23.73 -15.52
C LYS A 357 3.36 24.35 -14.42
N ASN A 358 4.61 24.69 -14.74
CA ASN A 358 5.53 25.37 -13.82
C ASN A 358 5.84 24.56 -12.55
N THR A 359 6.31 23.34 -12.73
CA THR A 359 6.86 22.50 -11.65
C THR A 359 8.33 22.78 -11.41
#